data_26edb28a018a7983e84a20c6c5e4f3a9
#
_entry.id   26edb28a018a7983e84a20c6c5e4f3a9
#
_cell.length_a   1.000
_cell.length_b   1.000
_cell.length_c   1.000
_cell.angle_alpha   90.00
_cell.angle_beta   90.00
_cell.angle_gamma   90.00
#
_symmetry.space_group_name_H-M   'P 1'
#
loop_
_entity.id
_entity.type
_entity.pdbx_description
1 polymer ?
#
loop_
_entity_poly.entity_id
_entity_poly.type
_entity_poly.pdbx_seq_one_letter_code
_entity_poly.pdbx_strand_id
1 'polypeptide(L)'
;ANQRFYTGMDCYIHCIESLTGTFLNEFSKSYGEKALELCREVFVTKATWDDECDDKLMMASYAGGMSIAYSQVGVAHAVSYGLSYLLGTKHGIGNCIVFDKLEEFYPEGVKEFKHMVEKNRIDIPKHICAGLTDAQFDTMINVSLGMKPLWENALGKGWESIMTRERLR
;
A
#
# COMPACT_ATOMS: atom_id res chain seq x y z
N ALA A 1 7.29 -16.98 7.54
CA ALA A 1 7.43 -15.75 8.35
C ALA A 1 7.11 -14.50 7.53
N ASN A 2 7.72 -14.30 6.36
CA ASN A 2 7.55 -13.04 5.60
C ASN A 2 6.14 -12.84 5.03
N GLN A 3 5.37 -13.89 4.76
CA GLN A 3 4.00 -13.77 4.24
C GLN A 3 3.08 -13.00 5.21
N ARG A 4 3.17 -13.28 6.51
CA ARG A 4 2.40 -12.56 7.55
C ARG A 4 2.73 -11.06 7.54
N PHE A 5 4.03 -10.73 7.44
CA PHE A 5 4.46 -9.34 7.35
C PHE A 5 3.86 -8.63 6.13
N TYR A 6 4.01 -9.21 4.93
CA TYR A 6 3.52 -8.59 3.71
C TYR A 6 2.01 -8.42 3.69
N THR A 7 1.26 -9.40 4.19
CA THR A 7 -0.20 -9.31 4.29
C THR A 7 -0.63 -8.23 5.31
N GLY A 8 0.05 -8.17 6.45
CA GLY A 8 -0.22 -7.14 7.45
C GLY A 8 0.19 -5.73 7.00
N MET A 9 1.31 -5.62 6.25
CA MET A 9 1.71 -4.34 5.67
C MET A 9 0.76 -3.87 4.58
N ASP A 10 0.16 -4.78 3.83
CA ASP A 10 -0.90 -4.42 2.89
C ASP A 10 -2.07 -3.73 3.62
N CYS A 11 -2.48 -4.26 4.76
CA CYS A 11 -3.49 -3.61 5.61
C CYS A 11 -3.02 -2.23 6.11
N TYR A 12 -1.77 -2.09 6.54
CA TYR A 12 -1.20 -0.79 6.93
C TYR A 12 -1.27 0.22 5.78
N ILE A 13 -0.89 -0.19 4.56
CA ILE A 13 -0.93 0.65 3.37
C ILE A 13 -2.38 1.04 3.02
N HIS A 14 -3.34 0.11 3.12
CA HIS A 14 -4.78 0.42 3.01
C HIS A 14 -5.18 1.60 3.90
N CYS A 15 -4.75 1.56 5.16
CA CYS A 15 -5.08 2.60 6.14
C CYS A 15 -4.45 3.94 5.79
N ILE A 16 -3.17 3.95 5.41
CA ILE A 16 -2.51 5.20 5.00
C ILE A 16 -3.20 5.81 3.80
N GLU A 17 -3.53 5.03 2.78
CA GLU A 17 -4.18 5.52 1.57
C GLU A 17 -5.63 5.96 1.81
N SER A 18 -6.40 5.22 2.61
CA SER A 18 -7.79 5.58 2.91
C SER A 18 -7.90 6.80 3.82
N LEU A 19 -6.99 6.97 4.79
CA LEU A 19 -7.00 8.06 5.76
C LEU A 19 -6.45 9.38 5.18
N THR A 20 -5.70 9.33 4.09
CA THR A 20 -5.11 10.51 3.44
C THR A 20 -5.78 10.87 2.12
N GLY A 21 -6.70 10.05 1.64
CA GLY A 21 -7.36 10.24 0.36
C GLY A 21 -8.51 11.25 0.39
N THR A 22 -8.90 11.71 -0.79
CA THR A 22 -10.00 12.68 -0.95
C THR A 22 -11.39 12.09 -0.68
N PHE A 23 -11.51 10.75 -0.68
CA PHE A 23 -12.75 10.03 -0.37
C PHE A 23 -12.94 9.76 1.12
N LEU A 24 -12.04 10.25 1.96
CA LEU A 24 -12.13 10.11 3.42
C LEU A 24 -13.49 10.61 3.93
N ASN A 25 -14.11 9.83 4.80
CA ASN A 25 -15.36 10.14 5.50
C ASN A 25 -15.32 9.53 6.91
N GLU A 26 -16.32 9.84 7.74
CA GLU A 26 -16.33 9.41 9.14
C GLU A 26 -16.34 7.88 9.31
N PHE A 27 -16.97 7.13 8.38
CA PHE A 27 -16.96 5.66 8.44
C PHE A 27 -15.57 5.11 8.12
N SER A 28 -14.99 5.52 6.99
CA SER A 28 -13.65 5.07 6.60
C SER A 28 -12.59 5.48 7.61
N LYS A 29 -12.73 6.67 8.20
CA LYS A 29 -11.83 7.18 9.24
C LYS A 29 -11.84 6.31 10.48
N SER A 30 -13.02 6.02 11.05
CA SER A 30 -13.11 5.24 12.29
C SER A 30 -12.54 3.82 12.13
N TYR A 31 -12.81 3.15 11.00
CA TYR A 31 -12.24 1.85 10.71
C TYR A 31 -10.73 1.91 10.42
N GLY A 32 -10.30 2.88 9.64
CA GLY A 32 -8.89 3.04 9.27
C GLY A 32 -8.00 3.39 10.45
N GLU A 33 -8.43 4.27 11.35
CA GLU A 33 -7.69 4.61 12.56
C GLU A 33 -7.53 3.40 13.49
N LYS A 34 -8.58 2.59 13.65
CA LYS A 34 -8.50 1.37 14.46
C LYS A 34 -7.58 0.32 13.85
N ALA A 35 -7.66 0.11 12.55
CA ALA A 35 -6.77 -0.81 11.86
C ALA A 35 -5.30 -0.37 11.94
N LEU A 36 -5.04 0.92 11.79
CA LEU A 36 -3.71 1.51 11.88
C LEU A 36 -3.11 1.34 13.29
N GLU A 37 -3.90 1.56 14.34
CA GLU A 37 -3.52 1.31 15.73
C GLU A 37 -3.06 -0.14 15.92
N LEU A 38 -3.88 -1.11 15.48
CA LEU A 38 -3.57 -2.54 15.60
C LEU A 38 -2.31 -2.94 14.81
N CYS A 39 -2.12 -2.42 13.61
CA CYS A 39 -0.89 -2.63 12.83
C CYS A 39 0.35 -2.10 13.58
N ARG A 40 0.26 -0.91 14.16
CA ARG A 40 1.36 -0.32 14.96
C ARG A 40 1.69 -1.14 16.19
N GLU A 41 0.68 -1.63 16.90
CA GLU A 41 0.90 -2.51 18.04
C GLU A 41 1.72 -3.74 17.64
N VAL A 42 1.39 -4.40 16.55
CA VAL A 42 2.10 -5.60 16.09
C VAL A 42 3.48 -5.28 15.54
N PHE A 43 3.59 -4.33 14.61
CA PHE A 43 4.82 -4.12 13.85
C PHE A 43 5.83 -3.19 14.54
N VAL A 44 5.37 -2.29 15.42
CA VAL A 44 6.24 -1.33 16.12
C VAL A 44 6.42 -1.72 17.57
N THR A 45 5.37 -2.10 18.29
CA THR A 45 5.44 -2.26 19.76
C THR A 45 5.89 -3.66 20.17
N LYS A 46 5.34 -4.71 19.58
CA LYS A 46 5.65 -6.10 19.96
C LYS A 46 7.11 -6.45 19.68
N ALA A 47 7.75 -7.10 20.65
CA ALA A 47 9.13 -7.58 20.52
C ALA A 47 9.20 -8.93 19.77
N THR A 48 8.19 -9.78 19.97
CA THR A 48 8.08 -11.10 19.37
C THR A 48 6.70 -11.29 18.76
N TRP A 49 6.62 -12.12 17.73
CA TRP A 49 5.37 -12.46 17.08
C TRP A 49 4.72 -13.65 17.82
N ASP A 50 3.53 -13.46 18.32
CA ASP A 50 2.71 -14.43 19.07
C ASP A 50 1.29 -14.53 18.49
N ASP A 51 0.46 -15.39 19.08
CA ASP A 51 -0.93 -15.60 18.63
C ASP A 51 -1.77 -14.32 18.79
N GLU A 52 -1.48 -13.48 19.79
CA GLU A 52 -2.13 -12.17 19.96
C GLU A 52 -1.84 -11.24 18.76
N CYS A 53 -0.63 -11.32 18.19
CA CYS A 53 -0.30 -10.58 16.97
C CYS A 53 -1.15 -11.04 15.78
N ASP A 54 -1.37 -12.34 15.64
CA ASP A 54 -2.20 -12.89 14.56
C ASP A 54 -3.67 -12.44 14.72
N ASP A 55 -4.22 -12.48 15.94
CA ASP A 55 -5.57 -11.98 16.23
C ASP A 55 -5.70 -10.48 15.92
N LYS A 56 -4.74 -9.67 16.35
CA LYS A 56 -4.71 -8.22 16.07
C LYS A 56 -4.64 -7.94 14.56
N LEU A 57 -3.82 -8.67 13.82
CA LEU A 57 -3.74 -8.49 12.36
C LEU A 57 -4.99 -8.97 11.64
N MET A 58 -5.67 -10.00 12.13
CA MET A 58 -6.97 -10.42 11.61
C MET A 58 -7.99 -9.30 11.77
N MET A 59 -8.09 -8.70 12.96
CA MET A 59 -8.98 -7.56 13.23
C MET A 59 -8.57 -6.31 12.44
N ALA A 60 -7.27 -6.04 12.31
CA ALA A 60 -6.76 -4.94 11.49
C ALA A 60 -7.14 -5.11 10.02
N SER A 61 -6.99 -6.33 9.49
CA SER A 61 -7.34 -6.66 8.11
C SER A 61 -8.84 -6.43 7.83
N TYR A 62 -9.70 -6.85 8.75
CA TYR A 62 -11.14 -6.58 8.65
C TYR A 62 -11.44 -5.08 8.67
N ALA A 63 -10.93 -4.37 9.68
CA ALA A 63 -11.17 -2.93 9.81
C ALA A 63 -10.56 -2.12 8.65
N GLY A 64 -9.34 -2.46 8.19
CA GLY A 64 -8.72 -1.86 7.01
C GLY A 64 -9.52 -2.10 5.73
N GLY A 65 -10.04 -3.32 5.56
CA GLY A 65 -10.96 -3.66 4.47
C GLY A 65 -12.25 -2.81 4.50
N MET A 66 -12.83 -2.62 5.69
CA MET A 66 -14.00 -1.75 5.86
C MET A 66 -13.67 -0.29 5.55
N SER A 67 -12.49 0.20 5.97
CA SER A 67 -12.05 1.56 5.65
C SER A 67 -12.03 1.82 4.14
N ILE A 68 -11.42 0.94 3.37
CA ILE A 68 -11.36 1.09 1.90
C ILE A 68 -12.71 0.81 1.21
N ALA A 69 -13.58 0.00 1.81
CA ALA A 69 -14.93 -0.23 1.29
C ALA A 69 -15.80 1.04 1.37
N TYR A 70 -15.60 1.87 2.39
CA TYR A 70 -16.27 3.18 2.53
C TYR A 70 -15.53 4.33 1.84
N SER A 71 -14.32 4.10 1.36
CA SER A 71 -13.51 5.10 0.65
C SER A 71 -12.81 4.48 -0.57
N GLN A 72 -11.49 4.46 -0.61
CA GLN A 72 -10.70 3.81 -1.65
C GLN A 72 -9.24 3.71 -1.19
N VAL A 73 -8.47 2.86 -1.85
CA VAL A 73 -6.99 2.87 -1.84
C VAL A 73 -6.45 3.95 -2.79
N GLY A 74 -5.14 4.05 -2.95
CA GLY A 74 -4.52 5.16 -3.70
C GLY A 74 -3.34 4.77 -4.58
N VAL A 75 -2.25 5.54 -4.50
CA VAL A 75 -1.08 5.44 -5.40
C VAL A 75 -0.39 4.09 -5.33
N ALA A 76 -0.18 3.56 -4.11
CA ALA A 76 0.52 2.29 -3.94
C ALA A 76 -0.21 1.15 -4.65
N HIS A 77 -1.51 1.05 -4.43
CA HIS A 77 -2.34 0.03 -5.07
C HIS A 77 -2.44 0.22 -6.58
N ALA A 78 -2.64 1.46 -7.06
CA ALA A 78 -2.72 1.73 -8.49
C ALA A 78 -1.46 1.28 -9.23
N VAL A 79 -0.27 1.55 -8.68
CA VAL A 79 1.00 1.14 -9.28
C VAL A 79 1.24 -0.37 -9.10
N SER A 80 0.95 -0.92 -7.92
CA SER A 80 1.17 -2.35 -7.65
C SER A 80 0.31 -3.27 -8.51
N TYR A 81 -0.88 -2.85 -8.92
CA TYR A 81 -1.69 -3.61 -9.88
C TYR A 81 -1.01 -3.74 -11.25
N GLY A 82 -0.34 -2.69 -11.71
CA GLY A 82 0.50 -2.77 -12.92
C GLY A 82 1.64 -3.78 -12.78
N LEU A 83 2.35 -3.75 -11.65
CA LEU A 83 3.41 -4.72 -11.34
C LEU A 83 2.88 -6.14 -11.28
N SER A 84 1.79 -6.36 -10.56
CA SER A 84 1.19 -7.69 -10.39
C SER A 84 0.67 -8.24 -11.72
N TYR A 85 0.08 -7.40 -12.55
CA TYR A 85 -0.40 -7.81 -13.88
C TYR A 85 0.74 -8.30 -14.77
N LEU A 86 1.87 -7.58 -14.78
CA LEU A 86 2.99 -7.90 -15.66
C LEU A 86 3.89 -9.00 -15.11
N LEU A 87 4.23 -8.93 -13.81
CA LEU A 87 5.26 -9.77 -13.19
C LEU A 87 4.70 -10.93 -12.35
N GLY A 88 3.37 -10.99 -12.16
CA GLY A 88 2.76 -11.98 -11.29
C GLY A 88 3.12 -11.79 -9.81
N THR A 89 3.52 -10.60 -9.41
CA THR A 89 3.91 -10.30 -8.03
C THR A 89 2.72 -10.50 -7.10
N LYS A 90 2.93 -11.20 -5.98
CA LYS A 90 1.89 -11.34 -4.94
C LYS A 90 1.50 -9.96 -4.41
N HIS A 91 0.20 -9.75 -4.19
CA HIS A 91 -0.39 -8.45 -3.87
C HIS A 91 0.33 -7.69 -2.76
N GLY A 92 0.44 -8.25 -1.55
CA GLY A 92 1.09 -7.59 -0.42
C GLY A 92 2.57 -7.29 -0.66
N ILE A 93 3.28 -8.15 -1.42
CA ILE A 93 4.69 -7.90 -1.79
C ILE A 93 4.75 -6.73 -2.78
N GLY A 94 3.90 -6.72 -3.80
CA GLY A 94 3.83 -5.63 -4.78
C GLY A 94 3.55 -4.28 -4.14
N ASN A 95 2.60 -4.24 -3.21
CA ASN A 95 2.29 -3.02 -2.46
C ASN A 95 3.48 -2.54 -1.61
N CYS A 96 4.18 -3.43 -0.91
CA CYS A 96 5.37 -3.06 -0.13
C CYS A 96 6.51 -2.52 -1.02
N ILE A 97 6.75 -3.15 -2.19
CA ILE A 97 7.77 -2.68 -3.13
C ILE A 97 7.49 -1.26 -3.61
N VAL A 98 6.24 -1.00 -3.99
CA VAL A 98 5.82 0.32 -4.46
C VAL A 98 5.85 1.33 -3.33
N PHE A 99 5.24 1.00 -2.18
CA PHE A 99 5.12 1.92 -1.05
C PHE A 99 6.48 2.40 -0.51
N ASP A 100 7.51 1.56 -0.55
CA ASP A 100 8.89 1.93 -0.21
C ASP A 100 9.43 3.14 -0.98
N LYS A 101 8.82 3.49 -2.12
CA LYS A 101 9.25 4.58 -3.02
C LYS A 101 8.30 5.79 -3.04
N LEU A 102 7.25 5.78 -2.23
CA LEU A 102 6.20 6.80 -2.27
C LEU A 102 6.32 7.89 -1.21
N GLU A 103 7.55 8.26 -0.81
CA GLU A 103 7.79 9.34 0.18
C GLU A 103 7.17 10.67 -0.23
N GLU A 104 7.11 10.96 -1.54
CA GLU A 104 6.49 12.19 -2.05
C GLU A 104 4.98 12.26 -1.74
N PHE A 105 4.30 11.11 -1.76
CA PHE A 105 2.84 11.05 -1.58
C PHE A 105 2.44 10.77 -0.12
N TYR A 106 3.23 9.98 0.58
CA TYR A 106 2.95 9.51 1.94
C TYR A 106 4.19 9.62 2.84
N PRO A 107 4.75 10.82 3.07
CA PRO A 107 6.05 10.98 3.75
C PRO A 107 6.10 10.32 5.14
N GLU A 108 5.13 10.58 5.99
CA GLU A 108 5.09 9.98 7.32
C GLU A 108 4.80 8.48 7.30
N GLY A 109 3.89 8.05 6.42
CA GLY A 109 3.55 6.63 6.25
C GLY A 109 4.73 5.81 5.76
N VAL A 110 5.48 6.31 4.77
CA VAL A 110 6.67 5.62 4.25
C VAL A 110 7.81 5.60 5.27
N LYS A 111 8.01 6.67 6.02
CA LYS A 111 8.98 6.70 7.11
C LYS A 111 8.69 5.64 8.17
N GLU A 112 7.44 5.56 8.61
CA GLU A 112 7.00 4.55 9.59
C GLU A 112 7.12 3.13 9.01
N PHE A 113 6.72 2.94 7.75
CA PHE A 113 6.87 1.68 7.03
C PHE A 113 8.32 1.20 7.00
N LYS A 114 9.27 2.06 6.66
CA LYS A 114 10.70 1.73 6.65
C LYS A 114 11.21 1.31 8.03
N HIS A 115 10.74 1.97 9.09
CA HIS A 115 11.04 1.58 10.46
C HIS A 115 10.51 0.17 10.79
N MET A 116 9.27 -0.15 10.38
CA MET A 116 8.68 -1.49 10.56
C MET A 116 9.46 -2.56 9.78
N VAL A 117 9.85 -2.27 8.54
CA VAL A 117 10.66 -3.15 7.69
C VAL A 117 11.99 -3.48 8.36
N GLU A 118 12.71 -2.47 8.84
CA GLU A 118 14.00 -2.62 9.52
C GLU A 118 13.85 -3.43 10.82
N LYS A 119 12.90 -3.04 11.68
CA LYS A 119 12.65 -3.70 12.97
C LYS A 119 12.32 -5.18 12.80
N ASN A 120 11.52 -5.53 11.80
CA ASN A 120 11.10 -6.90 11.53
C ASN A 120 12.08 -7.67 10.63
N ARG A 121 13.20 -7.06 10.26
CA ARG A 121 14.27 -7.65 9.43
C ARG A 121 13.75 -8.21 8.11
N ILE A 122 12.91 -7.43 7.44
CA ILE A 122 12.33 -7.80 6.16
C ILE A 122 13.20 -7.23 5.04
N ASP A 123 13.53 -8.06 4.07
CA ASP A 123 14.21 -7.63 2.85
C ASP A 123 13.16 -7.41 1.75
N ILE A 124 12.88 -6.15 1.45
CA ILE A 124 11.96 -5.78 0.37
C ILE A 124 12.67 -6.02 -0.97
N PRO A 125 12.06 -6.80 -1.90
CA PRO A 125 12.65 -7.04 -3.20
C PRO A 125 12.94 -5.74 -3.97
N LYS A 126 14.14 -5.66 -4.56
CA LYS A 126 14.60 -4.49 -5.32
C LYS A 126 14.85 -4.86 -6.77
N HIS A 127 14.88 -3.86 -7.64
CA HIS A 127 15.23 -4.03 -9.05
C HIS A 127 14.35 -5.06 -9.81
N ILE A 128 13.12 -5.29 -9.36
CA ILE A 128 12.22 -6.28 -9.97
C ILE A 128 11.83 -5.95 -11.42
N CYS A 129 11.96 -4.69 -11.80
CA CYS A 129 11.71 -4.21 -13.17
C CYS A 129 12.99 -4.22 -14.05
N ALA A 130 14.14 -4.66 -13.50
CA ALA A 130 15.37 -4.74 -14.29
C ALA A 130 15.20 -5.74 -15.44
N GLY A 131 15.48 -5.29 -16.65
CA GLY A 131 15.37 -6.11 -17.86
C GLY A 131 14.00 -6.10 -18.53
N LEU A 132 13.04 -5.33 -18.03
CA LEU A 132 11.78 -5.09 -18.75
C LEU A 132 12.02 -4.30 -20.04
N THR A 133 11.33 -4.70 -21.10
CA THR A 133 11.29 -3.95 -22.36
C THR A 133 10.38 -2.72 -22.25
N ASP A 134 10.54 -1.76 -23.16
CA ASP A 134 9.68 -0.57 -23.21
C ASP A 134 8.20 -0.96 -23.39
N ALA A 135 7.89 -1.95 -24.19
CA ALA A 135 6.52 -2.44 -24.36
C ALA A 135 5.92 -3.04 -23.09
N GLN A 136 6.75 -3.69 -22.27
CA GLN A 136 6.32 -4.23 -20.98
C GLN A 136 6.09 -3.09 -19.95
N PHE A 137 6.95 -2.08 -19.93
CA PHE A 137 6.73 -0.86 -19.13
C PHE A 137 5.44 -0.17 -19.55
N ASP A 138 5.19 -0.01 -20.86
CA ASP A 138 3.96 0.60 -21.36
C ASP A 138 2.72 -0.17 -20.93
N THR A 139 2.76 -1.49 -20.95
CA THR A 139 1.67 -2.34 -20.48
C THR A 139 1.39 -2.12 -19.00
N MET A 140 2.42 -2.14 -18.16
CA MET A 140 2.33 -1.91 -16.72
C MET A 140 1.75 -0.52 -16.41
N ILE A 141 2.24 0.51 -17.09
CA ILE A 141 1.77 1.89 -16.94
C ILE A 141 0.30 2.01 -17.37
N ASN A 142 -0.10 1.38 -18.47
CA ASN A 142 -1.50 1.41 -18.92
C ASN A 142 -2.44 0.77 -17.90
N VAL A 143 -2.08 -0.36 -17.32
CA VAL A 143 -2.86 -0.99 -16.24
C VAL A 143 -2.99 -0.06 -15.06
N SER A 144 -1.86 0.52 -14.60
CA SER A 144 -1.84 1.45 -13.48
C SER A 144 -2.71 2.69 -13.73
N LEU A 145 -2.54 3.37 -14.85
CA LEU A 145 -3.34 4.55 -15.22
C LEU A 145 -4.82 4.23 -15.41
N GLY A 146 -5.17 2.98 -15.73
CA GLY A 146 -6.56 2.52 -15.80
C GLY A 146 -7.29 2.49 -14.47
N MET A 147 -6.57 2.53 -13.34
CA MET A 147 -7.13 2.51 -11.99
C MET A 147 -7.64 3.90 -11.54
N LYS A 148 -8.46 4.53 -12.37
CA LYS A 148 -8.93 5.92 -12.19
C LYS A 148 -9.48 6.25 -10.79
N PRO A 149 -10.37 5.44 -10.17
CA PRO A 149 -10.87 5.74 -8.83
C PRO A 149 -9.77 5.84 -7.75
N LEU A 150 -8.70 5.06 -7.91
CA LEU A 150 -7.57 5.06 -6.98
C LEU A 150 -6.78 6.37 -7.10
N TRP A 151 -6.52 6.80 -8.31
CA TRP A 151 -5.87 8.07 -8.58
C TRP A 151 -6.72 9.26 -8.12
N GLU A 152 -8.04 9.21 -8.36
CA GLU A 152 -8.95 10.26 -7.91
C GLU A 152 -9.00 10.36 -6.39
N ASN A 153 -9.01 9.23 -5.68
CA ASN A 153 -8.91 9.26 -4.22
C ASN A 153 -7.59 9.85 -3.73
N ALA A 154 -6.47 9.46 -4.34
CA ALA A 154 -5.14 9.91 -3.90
C ALA A 154 -4.86 11.38 -4.24
N LEU A 155 -5.20 11.83 -5.43
CA LEU A 155 -4.75 13.10 -6.01
C LEU A 155 -5.90 14.05 -6.37
N GLY A 156 -7.16 13.61 -6.23
CA GLY A 156 -8.34 14.40 -6.57
C GLY A 156 -8.68 14.42 -8.05
N LYS A 157 -9.70 15.20 -8.39
CA LYS A 157 -10.11 15.44 -9.78
C LYS A 157 -9.00 16.17 -10.52
N GLY A 158 -8.67 15.70 -11.72
CA GLY A 158 -7.54 16.27 -12.50
C GLY A 158 -6.20 15.59 -12.20
N TRP A 159 -6.20 14.46 -11.53
CA TRP A 159 -5.03 13.64 -11.23
C TRP A 159 -4.17 13.33 -12.46
N GLU A 160 -4.76 13.27 -13.66
CA GLU A 160 -4.06 13.01 -14.93
C GLU A 160 -2.98 14.06 -15.24
N SER A 161 -3.15 15.28 -14.76
CA SER A 161 -2.14 16.34 -14.90
C SER A 161 -0.97 16.18 -13.92
N ILE A 162 -1.18 15.45 -12.83
CA ILE A 162 -0.18 15.20 -11.79
C ILE A 162 0.56 13.89 -12.08
N MET A 163 -0.19 12.83 -12.40
CA MET A 163 0.36 11.50 -12.65
C MET A 163 0.39 11.22 -14.15
N THR A 164 1.52 11.52 -14.77
CA THR A 164 1.76 11.28 -16.19
C THR A 164 2.45 9.94 -16.43
N ARG A 165 2.47 9.49 -17.69
CA ARG A 165 3.21 8.27 -18.08
C ARG A 165 4.71 8.37 -17.76
N GLU A 166 5.30 9.54 -18.01
CA GLU A 166 6.72 9.79 -17.75
C GLU A 166 7.04 9.68 -16.26
N ARG A 167 6.11 10.10 -15.42
CA ARG A 167 6.30 10.05 -13.95
C ARG A 167 6.17 8.65 -13.38
N LEU A 168 5.43 7.77 -14.05
CA LEU A 168 5.30 6.36 -13.66
C LEU A 168 6.45 5.49 -14.20
N ARG A 169 7.22 5.96 -15.14
CA ARG A 169 8.38 5.29 -15.73
C ARG A 169 9.65 5.53 -14.90
#